data_ec0805c5832dfa259d7ddf7638f5c68b
#
_entry.id   ec0805c5832dfa259d7ddf7638f5c68b
#
_cell.length_a   1.000
_cell.length_b   1.000
_cell.length_c   1.000
_cell.angle_alpha   90.00
_cell.angle_beta   90.00
_cell.angle_gamma   90.00
#
_symmetry.space_group_name_H-M   'P 1'
#
loop_
_entity.id
_entity.type
_entity.pdbx_description
1 polymer ?
#
loop_
_entity_poly.entity_id
_entity_poly.type
_entity_poly.pdbx_seq_one_letter_code
_entity_poly.pdbx_strand_id
1 'polypeptide(L)' 'MKMTEQEIWRPVKDYEGLYEVSNFGRVRSL' A
#
# COMPACT_ATOMS: atom_id res chain seq x y z
N MET A 1 13.16 -2.75 -19.65
CA MET A 1 12.28 -2.30 -18.69
C MET A 1 11.80 -3.38 -17.75
N LYS A 2 11.64 -3.02 -16.55
CA LYS A 2 11.34 -3.96 -15.54
C LYS A 2 9.87 -4.21 -15.43
N MET A 3 9.49 -5.42 -15.55
CA MET A 3 8.09 -5.71 -15.50
C MET A 3 7.67 -6.42 -14.27
N THR A 4 8.55 -6.56 -13.33
CA THR A 4 8.25 -7.36 -12.17
C THR A 4 8.12 -6.55 -10.91
N GLU A 5 7.66 -5.34 -11.06
CA GLU A 5 7.48 -4.52 -9.89
C GLU A 5 6.42 -5.10 -9.01
N GLN A 6 6.70 -5.19 -7.73
CA GLN A 6 5.79 -5.78 -6.78
C GLN A 6 5.06 -4.71 -6.03
N GLU A 7 3.77 -4.93 -5.80
CA GLU A 7 3.00 -4.01 -4.99
C GLU A 7 3.30 -4.27 -3.51
N ILE A 8 3.65 -3.23 -2.81
CA ILE A 8 3.98 -3.31 -1.40
C ILE A 8 3.03 -2.41 -0.64
N TRP A 9 2.43 -2.95 0.41
CA TRP A 9 1.45 -2.23 1.22
C TRP A 9 2.08 -1.79 2.52
N ARG A 10 1.74 -0.58 2.94
CA ARG A 10 2.22 -0.04 4.20
C ARG A 10 1.08 0.58 4.97
N PRO A 11 1.15 0.58 6.29
CA PRO A 11 0.09 1.20 7.08
C PRO A 11 0.06 2.70 6.82
N VAL A 12 -1.15 3.25 6.79
CA VAL A 12 -1.31 4.69 6.68
C VAL A 12 -1.05 5.29 8.04
N LYS A 13 -0.24 6.34 8.08
CA LYS A 13 0.09 7.00 9.34
C LYS A 13 -1.17 7.46 10.04
N ASP A 14 -1.27 7.19 11.34
CA ASP A 14 -2.41 7.52 12.18
C ASP A 14 -3.63 6.65 11.91
N TYR A 15 -3.53 5.72 10.97
CA TYR A 15 -4.60 4.78 10.70
C TYR A 15 -4.07 3.36 10.61
N GLU A 16 -2.98 3.11 11.31
CA GLU A 16 -2.38 1.79 11.32
C GLU A 16 -3.39 0.78 11.83
N GLY A 17 -3.52 -0.32 11.13
CA GLY A 17 -4.49 -1.32 11.48
C GLY A 17 -5.87 -1.09 10.88
N LEU A 18 -6.10 0.07 10.28
CA LEU A 18 -7.38 0.39 9.65
C LEU A 18 -7.26 0.53 8.15
N TYR A 19 -6.19 1.13 7.69
CA TYR A 19 -5.98 1.37 6.26
C TYR A 19 -4.54 1.12 5.87
N GLU A 20 -4.35 0.71 4.62
CA GLU A 20 -3.02 0.57 4.07
C GLU A 20 -2.96 1.25 2.72
N VAL A 21 -1.77 1.70 2.34
CA VAL A 21 -1.54 2.32 1.06
C VAL A 21 -0.45 1.55 0.33
N SER A 22 -0.56 1.43 -0.97
CA SER A 22 0.43 0.70 -1.75
C SER A 22 1.32 1.66 -2.52
N ASN A 23 2.46 1.14 -2.93
CA ASN A 23 3.37 1.89 -3.77
C ASN A 23 2.82 2.07 -5.18
N PHE A 24 1.68 1.47 -5.48
CA PHE A 24 1.00 1.69 -6.76
C PHE A 24 -0.03 2.79 -6.66
N GLY A 25 -0.15 3.43 -5.51
CA GLY A 25 -1.09 4.53 -5.35
C GLY A 25 -2.47 4.09 -4.95
N ARG A 26 -2.60 2.88 -4.44
CA ARG A 26 -3.91 2.36 -4.03
C ARG A 26 -4.03 2.37 -2.52
N VAL A 27 -5.26 2.48 -2.03
CA VAL A 27 -5.55 2.46 -0.60
C VAL A 27 -6.59 1.37 -0.36
N ARG A 28 -6.44 0.66 0.74
CA ARG A 28 -7.43 -0.36 1.09
C ARG A 28 -7.74 -0.29 2.58
N SER A 29 -8.97 -0.63 2.93
CA SER A 29 -9.35 -0.73 4.33
C SER A 29 -9.11 -2.16 4.80
N LEU A 30 -8.73 -2.30 6.03
CA LEU A 30 -8.42 -3.62 6.59
C LEU A 30 -9.59 -4.25 7.35
#